data_a01c6c840dbfb0eaa8b729d8257f9ef9
#
_entry.id   a01c6c840dbfb0eaa8b729d8257f9ef9
#
_cell.length_a   1.000
_cell.length_b   1.000
_cell.length_c   1.000
_cell.angle_alpha   90.00
_cell.angle_beta   90.00
_cell.angle_gamma   90.00
#
_symmetry.space_group_name_H-M   'P 1'
#
loop_
_entity.id
_entity.type
_entity.pdbx_description
1 polymer ?
#
loop_
_entity_poly.entity_id
_entity_poly.type
_entity_poly.pdbx_seq_one_letter_code
_entity_poly.pdbx_strand_id
1 'polypeptide(L)'
;IMAHMSGQAMLNHDRMVNVRSAADIRPALKDGKVACIHTIENATFFAEDPALIEVLKSLGVLMSSLSWNAQGPLASGHDTHAGLTAAGIEALTQMEHAGMVLDVSHLNDECFDEVVAHATRPFVASHSNSRAVCGVKRNLTDDQFRTIRDMGGIVGLNYCSEFLSNDAT
;
A
#
# COMPACT_ATOMS: atom_id res chain seq x y z
N ILE A 1 4.60 17.81 4.61
CA ILE A 1 3.27 17.20 4.30
C ILE A 1 2.70 16.54 5.56
N MET A 2 3.33 15.54 6.18
CA MET A 2 2.80 14.84 7.38
C MET A 2 2.44 15.78 8.53
N ALA A 3 3.32 16.71 8.90
CA ALA A 3 3.04 17.69 9.97
C ALA A 3 1.81 18.55 9.66
N HIS A 4 1.60 18.91 8.39
CA HIS A 4 0.41 19.66 7.97
C HIS A 4 -0.85 18.81 8.09
N MET A 5 -0.82 17.56 7.61
CA MET A 5 -1.97 16.64 7.69
C MET A 5 -2.35 16.35 9.15
N SER A 6 -1.34 16.07 9.99
CA SER A 6 -1.56 15.87 11.43
C SER A 6 -2.13 17.13 12.09
N GLY A 7 -1.64 18.30 11.71
CA GLY A 7 -2.17 19.59 12.19
C GLY A 7 -3.63 19.81 11.77
N GLN A 8 -4.01 19.45 10.52
CA GLN A 8 -5.40 19.52 10.07
C GLN A 8 -6.32 18.59 10.87
N ALA A 9 -5.89 17.37 11.16
CA ALA A 9 -6.67 16.47 12.00
C ALA A 9 -6.81 16.99 13.45
N MET A 10 -5.80 17.66 13.99
CA MET A 10 -5.90 18.30 15.31
C MET A 10 -6.87 19.49 15.29
N LEU A 11 -6.81 20.34 14.26
CA LEU A 11 -7.72 21.50 14.12
C LEU A 11 -9.19 21.08 13.89
N ASN A 12 -9.40 19.90 13.30
CA ASN A 12 -10.72 19.35 12.99
C ASN A 12 -11.04 18.09 13.83
N HIS A 13 -10.56 18.03 15.07
CA HIS A 13 -10.68 16.85 15.93
C HIS A 13 -12.12 16.45 16.27
N ASP A 14 -13.08 17.33 16.04
CA ASP A 14 -14.52 17.06 16.10
C ASP A 14 -15.02 16.18 14.94
N ARG A 15 -14.32 16.18 13.80
CA ARG A 15 -14.70 15.49 12.54
C ARG A 15 -13.75 14.39 12.12
N MET A 16 -12.49 14.43 12.56
CA MET A 16 -11.47 13.48 12.11
C MET A 16 -10.47 13.15 13.22
N VAL A 17 -9.85 11.98 13.08
CA VAL A 17 -8.79 11.52 13.98
C VAL A 17 -7.68 10.85 13.18
N ASN A 18 -6.43 11.12 13.55
CA ASN A 18 -5.29 10.38 13.02
C ASN A 18 -5.24 9.00 13.66
N VAL A 19 -5.38 7.97 12.83
CA VAL A 19 -5.26 6.57 13.24
C VAL A 19 -3.79 6.21 13.37
N ARG A 20 -3.42 5.62 14.49
CA ARG A 20 -2.08 5.09 14.76
C ARG A 20 -2.07 3.57 14.88
N SER A 21 -3.24 2.98 15.06
CA SER A 21 -3.45 1.54 15.16
C SER A 21 -4.86 1.16 14.71
N ALA A 22 -5.08 -0.13 14.41
CA ALA A 22 -6.41 -0.63 14.08
C ALA A 22 -7.44 -0.39 15.20
N ALA A 23 -6.99 -0.29 16.46
CA ALA A 23 -7.86 -0.04 17.61
C ALA A 23 -8.51 1.35 17.56
N ASP A 24 -7.91 2.31 16.85
CA ASP A 24 -8.42 3.69 16.77
C ASP A 24 -9.58 3.82 15.78
N ILE A 25 -9.70 2.88 14.81
CA ILE A 25 -10.66 2.99 13.69
C ILE A 25 -12.09 2.88 14.19
N ARG A 26 -12.43 1.82 14.93
CA ARG A 26 -13.81 1.58 15.38
C ARG A 26 -14.36 2.67 16.30
N PRO A 27 -13.60 3.17 17.30
CA PRO A 27 -14.05 4.33 18.10
C PRO A 27 -14.31 5.56 17.22
N ALA A 28 -13.40 5.91 16.30
CA ALA A 28 -13.57 7.05 15.43
C ALA A 28 -14.87 6.99 14.61
N LEU A 29 -15.14 5.82 13.98
CA LEU A 29 -16.35 5.62 13.20
C LEU A 29 -17.61 5.64 14.08
N LYS A 30 -17.57 5.10 15.29
CA LYS A 30 -18.68 5.14 16.25
C LYS A 30 -19.02 6.58 16.66
N ASP A 31 -18.02 7.43 16.78
CA ASP A 31 -18.18 8.85 17.09
C ASP A 31 -18.53 9.71 15.84
N GLY A 32 -18.78 9.08 14.70
CA GLY A 32 -19.12 9.76 13.45
C GLY A 32 -17.94 10.51 12.82
N LYS A 33 -16.69 10.19 13.21
CA LYS A 33 -15.49 10.86 12.71
C LYS A 33 -14.86 10.10 11.55
N VAL A 34 -14.13 10.83 10.71
CA VAL A 34 -13.26 10.26 9.67
C VAL A 34 -11.98 9.71 10.32
N ALA A 35 -11.71 8.43 10.12
CA ALA A 35 -10.46 7.80 10.53
C ALA A 35 -9.38 8.02 9.44
N CYS A 36 -8.40 8.87 9.72
CA CYS A 36 -7.33 9.23 8.78
C CYS A 36 -6.12 8.32 9.00
N ILE A 37 -5.75 7.54 7.97
CA ILE A 37 -4.56 6.69 7.96
C ILE A 37 -3.49 7.38 7.09
N HIS A 38 -2.30 7.61 7.63
CA HIS A 38 -1.17 8.10 6.87
C HIS A 38 -0.51 6.96 6.11
N THR A 39 -0.35 7.14 4.79
CA THR A 39 0.29 6.18 3.90
C THR A 39 1.34 6.85 3.04
N ILE A 40 2.28 6.08 2.50
CA ILE A 40 3.27 6.54 1.54
C ILE A 40 3.14 5.68 0.28
N GLU A 41 2.98 6.32 -0.86
CA GLU A 41 3.07 5.69 -2.16
C GLU A 41 4.48 5.90 -2.72
N ASN A 42 5.08 4.81 -3.26
CA ASN A 42 6.41 4.83 -3.87
C ASN A 42 7.54 5.25 -2.92
N ALA A 43 7.76 4.47 -1.86
CA ALA A 43 8.80 4.73 -0.85
C ALA A 43 10.21 4.30 -1.30
N THR A 44 10.64 4.69 -2.50
CA THR A 44 11.95 4.34 -3.08
C THR A 44 13.14 4.74 -2.20
N PHE A 45 12.98 5.75 -1.37
CA PHE A 45 13.98 6.24 -0.43
C PHE A 45 14.34 5.23 0.69
N PHE A 46 13.54 4.19 0.92
CA PHE A 46 13.93 3.11 1.83
C PHE A 46 15.14 2.32 1.31
N ALA A 47 15.44 2.38 0.01
CA ALA A 47 16.66 1.77 -0.52
C ALA A 47 17.93 2.51 -0.09
N GLU A 48 17.85 3.82 0.17
CA GLU A 48 18.97 4.65 0.62
C GLU A 48 19.12 4.59 2.14
N ASP A 49 18.00 4.61 2.87
CA ASP A 49 17.98 4.57 4.33
C ASP A 49 16.79 3.74 4.85
N PRO A 50 16.97 2.43 5.05
CA PRO A 50 15.92 1.56 5.59
C PRO A 50 15.47 1.93 7.01
N ALA A 51 16.30 2.64 7.80
CA ALA A 51 15.90 3.08 9.16
C ALA A 51 14.73 4.07 9.13
N LEU A 52 14.47 4.70 7.99
CA LEU A 52 13.29 5.57 7.82
C LEU A 52 11.96 4.83 7.97
N ILE A 53 11.91 3.49 7.81
CA ILE A 53 10.71 2.69 8.06
C ILE A 53 10.25 2.86 9.51
N GLU A 54 11.16 2.63 10.46
CA GLU A 54 10.85 2.78 11.89
C GLU A 54 10.52 4.24 12.26
N VAL A 55 11.26 5.19 11.71
CA VAL A 55 11.02 6.62 11.94
C VAL A 55 9.62 7.01 11.46
N LEU A 56 9.25 6.65 10.22
CA LEU A 56 7.96 6.98 9.66
C LEU A 56 6.82 6.26 10.38
N LYS A 57 7.03 5.00 10.77
CA LYS A 57 6.08 4.27 11.60
C LYS A 57 5.85 4.98 12.94
N SER A 58 6.90 5.43 13.62
CA SER A 58 6.78 6.18 14.89
C SER A 58 6.03 7.50 14.72
N LEU A 59 6.13 8.12 13.53
CA LEU A 59 5.38 9.32 13.16
C LEU A 59 3.92 9.03 12.77
N GLY A 60 3.52 7.76 12.67
CA GLY A 60 2.15 7.33 12.44
C GLY A 60 1.85 6.91 10.99
N VAL A 61 2.85 6.67 10.15
CA VAL A 61 2.65 6.02 8.85
C VAL A 61 2.32 4.54 9.09
N LEU A 62 1.22 4.06 8.54
CA LEU A 62 0.75 2.71 8.78
C LEU A 62 0.89 1.79 7.56
N MET A 63 1.07 2.35 6.37
CA MET A 63 1.13 1.59 5.13
C MET A 63 2.05 2.28 4.12
N SER A 64 2.74 1.49 3.30
CA SER A 64 3.56 2.02 2.20
C SER A 64 3.60 1.05 1.02
N SER A 65 3.70 1.58 -0.21
CA SER A 65 4.11 0.83 -1.39
C SER A 65 5.60 1.03 -1.67
N LEU A 66 6.22 0.04 -2.35
CA LEU A 66 7.67 0.04 -2.66
C LEU A 66 7.97 0.61 -4.05
N SER A 67 6.97 0.76 -4.90
CA SER A 67 7.11 1.17 -6.29
C SER A 67 5.92 2.00 -6.74
N TRP A 68 6.05 2.62 -7.91
CA TRP A 68 4.96 3.18 -8.71
C TRP A 68 4.94 2.44 -10.06
N ASN A 69 4.84 3.12 -11.20
CA ASN A 69 4.63 2.47 -12.52
C ASN A 69 5.91 1.85 -13.09
N ALA A 70 7.06 2.48 -12.87
CA ALA A 70 8.35 2.11 -13.45
C ALA A 70 9.18 1.21 -12.51
N GLN A 71 10.31 0.73 -13.01
CA GLN A 71 11.30 0.03 -12.20
C GLN A 71 11.97 1.01 -11.24
N GLY A 72 11.96 0.66 -9.95
CA GLY A 72 12.60 1.41 -8.88
C GLY A 72 13.72 0.63 -8.19
N PRO A 73 14.38 1.24 -7.20
CA PRO A 73 15.47 0.60 -6.46
C PRO A 73 15.01 -0.51 -5.49
N LEU A 74 13.71 -0.61 -5.19
CA LEU A 74 13.15 -1.62 -4.29
C LEU A 74 12.33 -2.66 -5.05
N ALA A 75 11.49 -2.21 -5.97
CA ALA A 75 10.51 -3.02 -6.66
C ALA A 75 10.24 -2.45 -8.06
N SER A 76 9.56 -3.22 -8.87
CA SER A 76 9.22 -2.90 -10.25
C SER A 76 7.71 -2.74 -10.41
N GLY A 77 7.31 -1.63 -11.03
CA GLY A 77 5.91 -1.32 -11.31
C GLY A 77 5.39 -2.07 -12.54
N HIS A 78 4.07 -1.98 -12.75
CA HIS A 78 3.33 -2.75 -13.76
C HIS A 78 3.77 -2.49 -15.21
N ASP A 79 4.51 -1.43 -15.49
CA ASP A 79 5.07 -1.14 -16.83
C ASP A 79 6.39 -1.88 -17.10
N THR A 80 6.86 -2.71 -16.19
CA THR A 80 8.17 -3.37 -16.25
C THR A 80 8.06 -4.86 -15.97
N HIS A 81 9.19 -5.59 -16.05
CA HIS A 81 9.28 -7.05 -15.91
C HIS A 81 10.39 -7.52 -14.95
N ALA A 82 10.92 -6.65 -14.09
CA ALA A 82 11.87 -7.08 -13.07
C ALA A 82 11.12 -7.38 -11.76
N GLY A 83 11.67 -8.26 -10.92
CA GLY A 83 11.15 -8.58 -9.60
C GLY A 83 11.55 -7.56 -8.52
N LEU A 84 11.39 -7.96 -7.25
CA LEU A 84 11.93 -7.23 -6.10
C LEU A 84 13.46 -7.22 -6.17
N THR A 85 14.06 -6.13 -5.71
CA THR A 85 15.51 -6.12 -5.46
C THR A 85 15.82 -6.73 -4.08
N ALA A 86 17.08 -7.01 -3.80
CA ALA A 86 17.48 -7.41 -2.45
C ALA A 86 17.11 -6.35 -1.40
N ALA A 87 17.22 -5.06 -1.75
CA ALA A 87 16.79 -3.95 -0.90
C ALA A 87 15.26 -3.93 -0.74
N GLY A 88 14.49 -4.35 -1.75
CA GLY A 88 13.04 -4.48 -1.67
C GLY A 88 12.59 -5.58 -0.71
N ILE A 89 13.26 -6.74 -0.74
CA ILE A 89 12.99 -7.84 0.20
C ILE A 89 13.35 -7.43 1.63
N GLU A 90 14.46 -6.74 1.81
CA GLU A 90 14.86 -6.19 3.11
C GLU A 90 13.84 -5.17 3.62
N ALA A 91 13.40 -4.24 2.77
CA ALA A 91 12.38 -3.24 3.13
C ALA A 91 11.05 -3.91 3.52
N LEU A 92 10.59 -4.94 2.79
CA LEU A 92 9.41 -5.73 3.16
C LEU A 92 9.56 -6.32 4.56
N THR A 93 10.68 -6.98 4.85
CA THR A 93 10.97 -7.58 6.15
C THR A 93 10.94 -6.53 7.27
N GLN A 94 11.57 -5.39 7.07
CA GLN A 94 11.59 -4.31 8.05
C GLN A 94 10.22 -3.65 8.24
N MET A 95 9.43 -3.49 7.16
CA MET A 95 8.04 -3.01 7.27
C MET A 95 7.21 -3.94 8.13
N GLU A 96 7.32 -5.26 7.94
CA GLU A 96 6.61 -6.25 8.75
C GLU A 96 7.02 -6.21 10.23
N HIS A 97 8.32 -6.07 10.53
CA HIS A 97 8.82 -5.90 11.89
C HIS A 97 8.27 -4.64 12.56
N ALA A 98 8.31 -3.52 11.87
CA ALA A 98 7.76 -2.24 12.33
C ALA A 98 6.22 -2.26 12.47
N GLY A 99 5.54 -3.25 11.90
CA GLY A 99 4.07 -3.29 11.80
C GLY A 99 3.51 -2.26 10.83
N MET A 100 4.27 -1.95 9.76
CA MET A 100 3.81 -1.18 8.61
C MET A 100 3.27 -2.14 7.56
N VAL A 101 2.07 -1.88 7.03
CA VAL A 101 1.42 -2.72 6.03
C VAL A 101 2.03 -2.46 4.66
N LEU A 102 2.35 -3.52 3.91
CA LEU A 102 2.72 -3.39 2.50
C LEU A 102 1.48 -3.19 1.64
N ASP A 103 1.54 -2.20 0.73
CA ASP A 103 0.59 -1.99 -0.36
C ASP A 103 1.22 -2.50 -1.67
N VAL A 104 0.62 -3.53 -2.26
CA VAL A 104 1.06 -4.12 -3.52
C VAL A 104 0.47 -3.43 -4.76
N SER A 105 -0.32 -2.38 -4.58
CA SER A 105 -0.77 -1.55 -5.70
C SER A 105 0.44 -1.07 -6.51
N HIS A 106 0.33 -1.06 -7.83
CA HIS A 106 1.38 -0.75 -8.80
C HIS A 106 2.43 -1.82 -9.07
N LEU A 107 2.61 -2.83 -8.24
CA LEU A 107 3.58 -3.89 -8.52
C LEU A 107 3.23 -4.64 -9.82
N ASN A 108 4.25 -5.06 -10.55
CA ASN A 108 4.10 -6.05 -11.63
C ASN A 108 3.86 -7.45 -11.06
N ASP A 109 3.55 -8.41 -11.92
CA ASP A 109 3.22 -9.77 -11.50
C ASP A 109 4.42 -10.47 -10.86
N GLU A 110 5.64 -10.25 -11.37
CA GLU A 110 6.88 -10.83 -10.85
C GLU A 110 7.16 -10.35 -9.40
N CYS A 111 7.01 -9.04 -9.14
CA CYS A 111 7.13 -8.52 -7.78
C CYS A 111 6.04 -9.03 -6.85
N PHE A 112 4.80 -9.16 -7.35
CA PHE A 112 3.71 -9.71 -6.56
C PHE A 112 4.01 -11.14 -6.11
N ASP A 113 4.48 -12.00 -7.03
CA ASP A 113 4.85 -13.39 -6.73
C ASP A 113 5.99 -13.47 -5.69
N GLU A 114 6.98 -12.58 -5.80
CA GLU A 114 8.06 -12.50 -4.81
C GLU A 114 7.59 -11.96 -3.46
N VAL A 115 6.64 -11.00 -3.43
CA VAL A 115 5.99 -10.60 -2.17
C VAL A 115 5.31 -11.79 -1.52
N VAL A 116 4.56 -12.60 -2.28
CA VAL A 116 3.91 -13.81 -1.76
C VAL A 116 4.92 -14.81 -1.21
N ALA A 117 6.09 -14.94 -1.84
CA ALA A 117 7.15 -15.86 -1.39
C ALA A 117 7.85 -15.40 -0.09
N HIS A 118 7.88 -14.11 0.18
CA HIS A 118 8.63 -13.54 1.31
C HIS A 118 7.76 -12.98 2.44
N ALA A 119 6.52 -12.55 2.15
CA ALA A 119 5.64 -11.96 3.15
C ALA A 119 5.19 -12.98 4.20
N THR A 120 5.25 -12.57 5.45
CA THR A 120 4.81 -13.35 6.61
C THR A 120 3.56 -12.76 7.27
N ARG A 121 3.16 -11.57 6.85
CA ARG A 121 1.99 -10.83 7.35
C ARG A 121 1.03 -10.48 6.23
N PRO A 122 -0.24 -10.18 6.54
CA PRO A 122 -1.18 -9.66 5.56
C PRO A 122 -0.66 -8.40 4.86
N PHE A 123 -0.85 -8.34 3.55
CA PHE A 123 -0.61 -7.17 2.73
C PHE A 123 -1.88 -6.78 1.97
N VAL A 124 -1.93 -5.61 1.39
CA VAL A 124 -3.15 -5.07 0.75
C VAL A 124 -2.85 -4.55 -0.65
N ALA A 125 -3.89 -4.43 -1.47
CA ALA A 125 -3.85 -3.55 -2.63
C ALA A 125 -4.82 -2.38 -2.35
N SER A 126 -4.29 -1.21 -2.02
CA SER A 126 -5.12 -0.07 -1.61
C SER A 126 -6.03 0.44 -2.73
N HIS A 127 -5.59 0.30 -4.00
CA HIS A 127 -6.31 0.79 -5.18
C HIS A 127 -5.96 -0.02 -6.43
N SER A 128 -6.65 -1.15 -6.66
CA SER A 128 -6.48 -2.02 -7.82
C SER A 128 -7.80 -2.66 -8.23
N ASN A 129 -7.99 -2.89 -9.54
CA ASN A 129 -9.22 -3.46 -10.09
C ASN A 129 -8.99 -4.87 -10.63
N SER A 130 -10.03 -5.50 -11.18
CA SER A 130 -9.97 -6.84 -11.75
C SER A 130 -9.45 -6.83 -13.18
N ARG A 131 -8.40 -7.60 -13.45
CA ARG A 131 -7.87 -7.82 -14.79
C ARG A 131 -8.84 -8.60 -15.68
N ALA A 132 -9.72 -9.42 -15.09
CA ALA A 132 -10.78 -10.11 -15.82
C ALA A 132 -11.84 -9.13 -16.36
N VAL A 133 -12.03 -7.96 -15.73
CA VAL A 133 -12.96 -6.91 -16.18
C VAL A 133 -12.27 -5.96 -17.16
N CYS A 134 -11.07 -5.48 -16.81
CA CYS A 134 -10.27 -4.62 -17.68
C CYS A 134 -8.83 -5.16 -17.73
N GLY A 135 -8.40 -5.60 -18.92
CA GLY A 135 -7.21 -6.44 -19.16
C GLY A 135 -5.85 -5.75 -18.99
N VAL A 136 -5.78 -4.59 -18.37
CA VAL A 136 -4.53 -3.85 -18.17
C VAL A 136 -3.66 -4.48 -17.08
N LYS A 137 -2.34 -4.42 -17.24
CA LYS A 137 -1.37 -4.99 -16.28
C LYS A 137 -1.42 -4.36 -14.89
N ARG A 138 -1.97 -3.13 -14.78
CA ARG A 138 -2.16 -2.43 -13.49
C ARG A 138 -3.19 -3.12 -12.59
N ASN A 139 -4.08 -3.90 -13.19
CA ASN A 139 -5.14 -4.63 -12.50
C ASN A 139 -4.66 -6.00 -12.04
N LEU A 140 -5.25 -6.50 -10.97
CA LEU A 140 -4.96 -7.79 -10.36
C LEU A 140 -5.67 -8.93 -11.09
N THR A 141 -5.00 -10.06 -11.21
CA THR A 141 -5.63 -11.33 -11.63
C THR A 141 -6.54 -11.88 -10.53
N ASP A 142 -7.44 -12.79 -10.90
CA ASP A 142 -8.31 -13.46 -9.92
C ASP A 142 -7.50 -14.24 -8.87
N ASP A 143 -6.35 -14.81 -9.26
CA ASP A 143 -5.48 -15.53 -8.33
C ASP A 143 -4.78 -14.58 -7.36
N GLN A 144 -4.36 -13.40 -7.82
CA GLN A 144 -3.81 -12.37 -6.94
C GLN A 144 -4.87 -11.86 -5.93
N PHE A 145 -6.13 -11.68 -6.34
CA PHE A 145 -7.23 -11.38 -5.42
C PHE A 145 -7.41 -12.46 -4.36
N ARG A 146 -7.41 -13.74 -4.77
CA ARG A 146 -7.53 -14.88 -3.83
C ARG A 146 -6.36 -14.91 -2.86
N THR A 147 -5.14 -14.70 -3.36
CA THR A 147 -3.93 -14.67 -2.54
C THR A 147 -3.99 -13.57 -1.48
N ILE A 148 -4.35 -12.33 -1.86
CA ILE A 148 -4.51 -11.22 -0.90
C ILE A 148 -5.55 -11.58 0.17
N ARG A 149 -6.71 -12.12 -0.24
CA ARG A 149 -7.74 -12.58 0.70
C ARG A 149 -7.24 -13.66 1.66
N ASP A 150 -6.55 -14.68 1.14
CA ASP A 150 -6.10 -15.83 1.90
C ASP A 150 -4.98 -15.47 2.88
N MET A 151 -4.19 -14.45 2.55
CA MET A 151 -3.23 -13.79 3.45
C MET A 151 -3.90 -12.86 4.49
N GLY A 152 -5.23 -12.67 4.43
CA GLY A 152 -5.97 -11.81 5.35
C GLY A 152 -5.95 -10.32 4.99
N GLY A 153 -5.57 -9.99 3.75
CA GLY A 153 -5.55 -8.63 3.22
C GLY A 153 -6.89 -8.19 2.63
N ILE A 154 -6.91 -6.99 2.10
CA ILE A 154 -8.06 -6.38 1.40
C ILE A 154 -7.61 -5.73 0.09
N VAL A 155 -8.57 -5.58 -0.83
CA VAL A 155 -8.37 -4.85 -2.08
C VAL A 155 -9.35 -3.69 -2.15
N GLY A 156 -8.83 -2.47 -2.30
CA GLY A 156 -9.59 -1.26 -2.61
C GLY A 156 -9.70 -1.06 -4.13
N LEU A 157 -10.83 -0.53 -4.59
CA LEU A 157 -11.03 -0.23 -6.00
C LEU A 157 -10.35 1.07 -6.41
N ASN A 158 -9.89 1.12 -7.66
CA ASN A 158 -9.35 2.31 -8.31
C ASN A 158 -10.40 2.88 -9.27
N TYR A 159 -10.65 4.18 -9.19
CA TYR A 159 -11.64 4.86 -10.04
C TYR A 159 -11.05 5.49 -11.32
N CYS A 160 -9.78 5.22 -11.65
CA CYS A 160 -9.21 5.60 -12.94
C CYS A 160 -9.95 4.87 -14.06
N SER A 161 -10.51 5.61 -15.02
CA SER A 161 -11.33 5.06 -16.10
C SER A 161 -10.59 4.00 -16.92
N GLU A 162 -9.30 4.21 -17.17
CA GLU A 162 -8.42 3.31 -17.92
C GLU A 162 -8.24 1.94 -17.27
N PHE A 163 -8.56 1.81 -15.97
CA PHE A 163 -8.48 0.56 -15.21
C PHE A 163 -9.84 -0.07 -14.95
N LEU A 164 -10.93 0.59 -15.38
CA LEU A 164 -12.31 0.13 -15.19
C LEU A 164 -12.92 -0.49 -16.45
N SER A 165 -12.49 -0.05 -17.64
CA SER A 165 -13.01 -0.51 -18.92
C SER A 165 -11.91 -0.57 -19.97
N ASN A 166 -11.95 -1.60 -20.84
CA ASN A 166 -11.10 -1.67 -22.02
C ASN A 166 -11.47 -0.63 -23.10
N ASP A 167 -12.64 -0.02 -22.99
CA ASP A 167 -13.17 0.97 -23.92
C ASP A 167 -13.17 2.39 -23.32
N ALA A 168 -12.40 2.62 -22.24
CA ALA A 168 -12.29 3.92 -21.62
C ALA A 168 -11.56 4.91 -22.55
N THR A 169 -12.21 6.01 -22.89
CA THR A 169 -11.69 7.12 -23.70
C THR A 169 -11.51 8.36 -22.84
#